data_f6952f68c9bbd46a83dfe995cc73a45c
#
_entry.id   f6952f68c9bbd46a83dfe995cc73a45c
#
_cell.length_a   1.000
_cell.length_b   1.000
_cell.length_c   1.000
_cell.angle_alpha   90.00
_cell.angle_beta   90.00
_cell.angle_gamma   90.00
#
_symmetry.space_group_name_H-M   'P 1'
#
loop_
_entity.id
_entity.type
_entity.pdbx_description
1 polymer ?
#
loop_
_entity_poly.entity_id
_entity_poly.type
_entity_poly.pdbx_seq_one_letter_code
_entity_poly.pdbx_strand_id
1 'polypeptide(L)'
;FLSEEPVGEFLPGQVESEENIEGIVTGAYAVLDGYYASDAINSGCSNWQFGDVVSDDAYKGGGGTGDQNQIHLMEIFNANPTGIDFEARWAALYEGIKRCNQAIRLLNGSEVKNKEQRLAEMRFLRGHYYFNLKIIYNQIPWIDETLVDPNEYNKKSNIEFSSDQLWEKILEEFSAAYKVLPESQADYGRPTKMAARAYMAKVYLYQSKWKECLEACDEVIQSGKYELFPDFRNVFLPENDNCSEIIFAIQLSINDGSPNNENGSYGDRLLPPGGPYPVYGFLRPTQNLVNAYKTDVKGLPYNDGKDVSE
;
A
#
# COMPACT_ATOMS: atom_id res chain seq x y z
N PHE A 1 40.39 -15.43 10.65
CA PHE A 1 39.35 -14.47 10.23
C PHE A 1 38.08 -15.27 10.06
N LEU A 2 37.17 -15.19 11.02
CA LEU A 2 35.83 -15.72 10.90
C LEU A 2 35.07 -14.73 10.03
N SER A 3 34.64 -15.13 8.83
CA SER A 3 33.62 -14.40 8.10
C SER A 3 32.31 -14.66 8.83
N GLU A 4 31.77 -13.67 9.54
CA GLU A 4 30.43 -13.75 10.06
C GLU A 4 29.46 -13.71 8.87
N GLU A 5 28.75 -14.80 8.67
CA GLU A 5 27.63 -14.82 7.73
C GLU A 5 26.48 -13.98 8.32
N PRO A 6 25.80 -13.13 7.53
CA PRO A 6 24.70 -12.33 8.02
C PRO A 6 23.59 -13.23 8.58
N VAL A 7 23.23 -13.07 9.84
CA VAL A 7 22.15 -13.82 10.46
C VAL A 7 20.82 -13.24 9.93
N GLY A 8 20.03 -14.07 9.26
CA GLY A 8 18.71 -13.71 8.74
C GLY A 8 18.66 -13.29 7.26
N GLU A 9 19.74 -13.45 6.50
CA GLU A 9 19.74 -13.35 5.03
C GLU A 9 20.17 -14.69 4.42
N PHE A 10 19.48 -15.09 3.34
CA PHE A 10 19.92 -16.23 2.53
C PHE A 10 21.09 -15.84 1.64
N LEU A 11 22.15 -16.62 1.67
CA LEU A 11 23.28 -16.43 0.75
C LEU A 11 22.94 -17.00 -0.65
N PRO A 12 23.46 -16.39 -1.73
CA PRO A 12 23.45 -17.02 -3.04
C PRO A 12 24.05 -18.43 -2.95
N GLY A 13 23.33 -19.45 -3.40
CA GLY A 13 23.70 -20.85 -3.27
C GLY A 13 23.01 -21.62 -2.15
N GLN A 14 22.39 -20.95 -1.19
CA GLN A 14 21.49 -21.58 -0.20
C GLN A 14 20.05 -21.68 -0.71
N VAL A 15 19.71 -20.95 -1.78
CA VAL A 15 18.35 -20.81 -2.33
C VAL A 15 18.39 -21.04 -3.84
N GLU A 16 18.74 -22.27 -4.25
CA GLU A 16 18.84 -22.60 -5.68
C GLU A 16 17.55 -23.20 -6.25
N SER A 17 16.61 -23.62 -5.40
CA SER A 17 15.36 -24.20 -5.87
C SER A 17 14.34 -23.12 -6.26
N GLU A 18 13.57 -23.39 -7.30
CA GLU A 18 12.47 -22.53 -7.77
C GLU A 18 11.47 -22.27 -6.63
N GLU A 19 11.19 -23.28 -5.80
CA GLU A 19 10.29 -23.19 -4.64
C GLU A 19 10.80 -22.22 -3.57
N ASN A 20 12.08 -22.26 -3.26
CA ASN A 20 12.68 -21.36 -2.28
C ASN A 20 12.68 -19.90 -2.76
N ILE A 21 12.97 -19.67 -4.04
CA ILE A 21 12.90 -18.33 -4.64
C ILE A 21 11.47 -17.80 -4.63
N GLU A 22 10.48 -18.64 -4.96
CA GLU A 22 9.07 -18.26 -4.90
C GLU A 22 8.63 -17.93 -3.45
N GLY A 23 9.14 -18.66 -2.46
CA GLY A 23 8.91 -18.34 -1.05
C GLY A 23 9.44 -16.96 -0.65
N ILE A 24 10.61 -16.56 -1.16
CA ILE A 24 11.19 -15.23 -0.91
C ILE A 24 10.39 -14.14 -1.64
N VAL A 25 9.98 -14.40 -2.87
CA VAL A 25 9.07 -13.51 -3.62
C VAL A 25 7.77 -13.31 -2.85
N THR A 26 7.14 -14.39 -2.38
CA THR A 26 5.92 -14.35 -1.56
C THR A 26 6.14 -13.60 -0.25
N GLY A 27 7.32 -13.74 0.36
CA GLY A 27 7.70 -12.98 1.55
C GLY A 27 7.68 -11.46 1.35
N ALA A 28 7.91 -10.96 0.13
CA ALA A 28 7.78 -9.54 -0.17
C ALA A 28 6.30 -9.10 -0.27
N TYR A 29 5.40 -9.97 -0.74
CA TYR A 29 3.95 -9.72 -0.72
C TYR A 29 3.38 -9.70 0.69
N ALA A 30 3.89 -10.55 1.58
CA ALA A 30 3.38 -10.67 2.95
C ALA A 30 3.43 -9.36 3.76
N VAL A 31 4.27 -8.40 3.37
CA VAL A 31 4.30 -7.08 4.03
C VAL A 31 3.16 -6.16 3.59
N LEU A 32 2.43 -6.50 2.53
CA LEU A 32 1.30 -5.68 2.07
C LEU A 32 0.16 -5.62 3.09
N ASP A 33 -0.03 -6.65 3.89
CA ASP A 33 -1.05 -6.72 4.94
C ASP A 33 -0.56 -6.22 6.30
N GLY A 34 0.70 -5.84 6.41
CA GLY A 34 1.35 -5.31 7.60
C GLY A 34 2.53 -6.16 8.08
N TYR A 35 3.41 -5.58 8.88
CA TYR A 35 4.63 -6.24 9.35
C TYR A 35 4.62 -6.53 10.85
N TYR A 36 3.90 -5.75 11.65
CA TYR A 36 3.78 -5.96 13.10
C TYR A 36 2.38 -6.40 13.47
N ALA A 37 2.25 -7.66 13.80
CA ALA A 37 1.02 -8.30 14.17
C ALA A 37 0.45 -7.86 15.52
N SER A 38 1.29 -7.42 16.44
CA SER A 38 0.88 -7.11 17.81
C SER A 38 0.07 -5.83 17.94
N ASP A 39 0.16 -4.92 16.96
CA ASP A 39 -0.64 -3.72 16.91
C ASP A 39 -1.00 -3.34 15.47
N ALA A 40 -2.04 -3.97 14.99
CA ALA A 40 -2.55 -3.78 13.63
C ALA A 40 -2.92 -2.31 13.32
N ILE A 41 -3.22 -1.47 14.31
CA ILE A 41 -3.49 -0.05 14.07
C ILE A 41 -2.23 0.66 13.61
N ASN A 42 -1.09 0.39 14.23
CA ASN A 42 0.15 1.13 13.99
C ASN A 42 0.91 0.63 12.77
N SER A 43 0.86 -0.68 12.47
CA SER A 43 1.67 -1.29 11.40
C SER A 43 0.91 -1.63 10.14
N GLY A 44 -0.38 -1.34 10.10
CA GLY A 44 -1.25 -1.82 9.04
C GLY A 44 -0.94 -1.30 7.64
N CYS A 45 -1.43 -2.04 6.70
CA CYS A 45 -1.38 -1.71 5.28
C CYS A 45 -2.30 -0.55 4.91
N SER A 46 -3.31 -0.25 5.72
CA SER A 46 -4.31 0.78 5.46
C SER A 46 -3.76 2.19 5.66
N ASN A 47 -4.17 3.09 4.81
CA ASN A 47 -3.81 4.51 4.89
C ASN A 47 -4.86 5.37 5.63
N TRP A 48 -5.85 4.77 6.28
CA TRP A 48 -6.94 5.54 6.90
C TRP A 48 -6.45 6.61 7.90
N GLN A 49 -5.38 6.32 8.65
CA GLN A 49 -4.77 7.29 9.57
C GLN A 49 -4.10 8.46 8.84
N PHE A 50 -3.49 8.19 7.68
CA PHE A 50 -2.70 9.13 6.90
C PHE A 50 -3.46 9.74 5.72
N GLY A 51 -4.67 9.30 5.47
CA GLY A 51 -5.56 9.76 4.41
C GLY A 51 -6.90 10.25 4.94
N ASP A 52 -7.75 9.33 5.36
CA ASP A 52 -9.14 9.66 5.72
C ASP A 52 -9.25 10.55 6.95
N VAL A 53 -8.50 10.24 8.02
CA VAL A 53 -8.54 10.99 9.29
C VAL A 53 -7.94 12.39 9.17
N VAL A 54 -7.00 12.59 8.25
CA VAL A 54 -6.40 13.90 7.98
C VAL A 54 -7.10 14.66 6.86
N SER A 55 -8.30 14.22 6.49
CA SER A 55 -9.18 14.87 5.52
C SER A 55 -10.45 15.43 6.20
N ASP A 56 -11.27 16.10 5.42
CA ASP A 56 -12.60 16.58 5.87
C ASP A 56 -13.65 15.47 5.89
N ASP A 57 -13.30 14.23 5.51
CA ASP A 57 -14.25 13.15 5.29
C ASP A 57 -14.50 12.31 6.55
N ALA A 58 -13.49 12.15 7.41
CA ALA A 58 -13.62 11.25 8.56
C ALA A 58 -13.06 11.80 9.87
N TYR A 59 -13.74 11.46 10.96
CA TYR A 59 -13.20 11.59 12.31
C TYR A 59 -12.48 10.33 12.72
N LYS A 60 -11.45 10.47 13.55
CA LYS A 60 -10.81 9.33 14.19
C LYS A 60 -11.82 8.41 14.88
N GLY A 61 -12.76 8.97 15.62
CA GLY A 61 -13.76 8.20 16.38
C GLY A 61 -13.19 7.54 17.63
N GLY A 62 -13.57 6.28 17.87
CA GLY A 62 -13.18 5.53 19.08
C GLY A 62 -13.81 6.04 20.36
N GLY A 63 -13.19 5.77 21.51
CA GLY A 63 -13.64 6.14 22.86
C GLY A 63 -13.35 7.60 23.26
N GLY A 64 -12.95 8.48 22.35
CA GLY A 64 -12.61 9.88 22.60
C GLY A 64 -11.16 10.21 22.29
N THR A 65 -10.72 11.43 22.62
CA THR A 65 -9.40 11.95 22.25
C THR A 65 -8.21 11.21 22.88
N GLY A 66 -8.44 10.54 24.01
CA GLY A 66 -7.43 9.73 24.70
C GLY A 66 -7.25 8.33 24.11
N ASP A 67 -8.26 7.83 23.41
CA ASP A 67 -8.20 6.54 22.73
C ASP A 67 -7.45 6.69 21.40
N GLN A 68 -6.29 6.03 21.27
CA GLN A 68 -5.39 6.24 20.13
C GLN A 68 -5.05 7.73 19.94
N ASN A 69 -4.54 8.36 20.98
CA ASN A 69 -4.28 9.81 21.02
C ASN A 69 -3.39 10.29 19.87
N GLN A 70 -2.43 9.49 19.40
CA GLN A 70 -1.55 9.87 18.29
C GLN A 70 -2.34 10.11 17.00
N ILE A 71 -3.36 9.27 16.74
CA ILE A 71 -4.24 9.45 15.58
C ILE A 71 -5.11 10.69 15.73
N HIS A 72 -5.56 11.01 16.96
CA HIS A 72 -6.24 12.28 17.22
C HIS A 72 -5.33 13.49 16.95
N LEU A 73 -4.05 13.40 17.31
CA LEU A 73 -3.10 14.47 17.01
C LEU A 73 -2.88 14.64 15.50
N MET A 74 -2.95 13.56 14.71
CA MET A 74 -2.97 13.64 13.24
C MET A 74 -4.22 14.35 12.73
N GLU A 75 -5.41 13.97 13.24
CA GLU A 75 -6.70 14.56 12.89
C GLU A 75 -6.70 16.09 13.05
N ILE A 76 -6.12 16.60 14.10
CA ILE A 76 -6.02 18.05 14.37
C ILE A 76 -4.75 18.72 13.85
N PHE A 77 -3.99 18.04 12.98
CA PHE A 77 -2.71 18.52 12.40
C PHE A 77 -1.67 18.94 13.45
N ASN A 78 -1.67 18.31 14.60
CA ASN A 78 -0.71 18.52 15.70
C ASN A 78 0.09 17.25 16.00
N ALA A 79 0.37 16.44 14.96
CA ALA A 79 1.08 15.19 15.10
C ALA A 79 2.56 15.41 15.48
N ASN A 80 3.05 14.53 16.36
CA ASN A 80 4.48 14.46 16.65
C ASN A 80 5.16 13.54 15.63
N PRO A 81 6.17 14.02 14.87
CA PRO A 81 6.91 13.18 13.92
C PRO A 81 7.56 11.93 14.51
N THR A 82 7.80 11.92 15.84
CA THR A 82 8.34 10.76 16.57
C THR A 82 7.23 9.86 17.14
N GLY A 83 5.98 10.04 16.71
CA GLY A 83 4.85 9.22 17.13
C GLY A 83 4.99 7.78 16.64
N ILE A 84 4.53 6.82 17.46
CA ILE A 84 4.65 5.39 17.19
C ILE A 84 4.01 4.98 15.86
N ASP A 85 2.94 5.65 15.43
CA ASP A 85 2.27 5.35 14.17
C ASP A 85 3.16 5.64 12.96
N PHE A 86 3.91 6.76 13.00
CA PHE A 86 4.88 7.09 11.96
C PHE A 86 6.05 6.11 11.95
N GLU A 87 6.60 5.77 13.12
CA GLU A 87 7.69 4.82 13.24
C GLU A 87 7.31 3.45 12.71
N ALA A 88 6.15 2.93 13.12
CA ALA A 88 5.67 1.62 12.71
C ALA A 88 5.41 1.56 11.19
N ARG A 89 4.80 2.60 10.63
CA ARG A 89 4.55 2.68 9.19
C ARG A 89 5.85 2.76 8.38
N TRP A 90 6.80 3.55 8.85
CA TRP A 90 8.14 3.63 8.26
C TRP A 90 8.83 2.28 8.25
N ALA A 91 8.88 1.61 9.41
CA ALA A 91 9.51 0.30 9.55
C ALA A 91 8.88 -0.76 8.66
N ALA A 92 7.54 -0.82 8.59
CA ALA A 92 6.82 -1.76 7.75
C ALA A 92 7.13 -1.54 6.25
N LEU A 93 7.10 -0.30 5.78
CA LEU A 93 7.36 0.01 4.38
C LEU A 93 8.81 -0.29 3.97
N TYR A 94 9.79 0.01 4.84
CA TYR A 94 11.19 -0.34 4.58
C TYR A 94 11.47 -1.83 4.70
N GLU A 95 10.74 -2.58 5.54
CA GLU A 95 10.82 -4.05 5.53
C GLU A 95 10.34 -4.62 4.18
N GLY A 96 9.24 -4.08 3.63
CA GLY A 96 8.79 -4.44 2.28
C GLY A 96 9.86 -4.18 1.21
N ILE A 97 10.50 -3.01 1.25
CA ILE A 97 11.60 -2.65 0.34
C ILE A 97 12.78 -3.61 0.50
N LYS A 98 13.17 -3.91 1.72
CA LYS A 98 14.26 -4.86 2.02
C LYS A 98 13.99 -6.22 1.43
N ARG A 99 12.77 -6.77 1.60
CA ARG A 99 12.38 -8.07 1.04
C ARG A 99 12.35 -8.04 -0.49
N CYS A 100 11.86 -6.96 -1.11
CA CYS A 100 11.95 -6.78 -2.57
C CYS A 100 13.41 -6.77 -3.04
N ASN A 101 14.29 -6.03 -2.37
CA ASN A 101 15.71 -5.96 -2.72
C ASN A 101 16.39 -7.33 -2.61
N GLN A 102 16.07 -8.08 -1.55
CA GLN A 102 16.59 -9.45 -1.37
C GLN A 102 16.11 -10.38 -2.50
N ALA A 103 14.82 -10.35 -2.82
CA ALA A 103 14.24 -11.12 -3.91
C ALA A 103 14.88 -10.78 -5.27
N ILE A 104 15.08 -9.48 -5.56
CA ILE A 104 15.73 -9.02 -6.80
C ILE A 104 17.16 -9.53 -6.90
N ARG A 105 17.95 -9.48 -5.81
CA ARG A 105 19.33 -10.01 -5.81
C ARG A 105 19.36 -11.50 -6.12
N LEU A 106 18.50 -12.29 -5.48
CA LEU A 106 18.43 -13.73 -5.68
C LEU A 106 17.95 -14.09 -7.09
N LEU A 107 16.90 -13.41 -7.56
CA LEU A 107 16.41 -13.60 -8.92
C LEU A 107 17.49 -13.29 -9.97
N ASN A 108 18.26 -12.22 -9.80
CA ASN A 108 19.34 -11.86 -10.71
C ASN A 108 20.42 -12.94 -10.79
N GLY A 109 20.69 -13.64 -9.70
CA GLY A 109 21.65 -14.76 -9.63
C GLY A 109 21.05 -16.13 -10.00
N SER A 110 19.78 -16.24 -10.37
CA SER A 110 19.08 -17.49 -10.63
C SER A 110 18.78 -17.71 -12.11
N GLU A 111 18.42 -18.96 -12.47
CA GLU A 111 17.97 -19.37 -13.80
C GLU A 111 16.52 -19.87 -13.80
N VAL A 112 15.68 -19.37 -12.88
CA VAL A 112 14.28 -19.78 -12.79
C VAL A 112 13.46 -19.29 -14.01
N LYS A 113 12.49 -20.09 -14.43
CA LYS A 113 11.74 -19.84 -15.67
C LYS A 113 11.01 -18.50 -15.72
N ASN A 114 10.44 -18.08 -14.60
CA ASN A 114 9.62 -16.87 -14.51
C ASN A 114 10.40 -15.67 -13.98
N LYS A 115 11.72 -15.70 -14.06
CA LYS A 115 12.64 -14.69 -13.51
C LYS A 115 12.23 -13.26 -13.86
N GLU A 116 12.07 -12.96 -15.13
CA GLU A 116 11.75 -11.60 -15.59
C GLU A 116 10.40 -11.10 -15.05
N GLN A 117 9.39 -11.98 -15.02
CA GLN A 117 8.11 -11.65 -14.45
C GLN A 117 8.20 -11.40 -12.94
N ARG A 118 8.93 -12.24 -12.20
CA ARG A 118 9.14 -12.07 -10.76
C ARG A 118 9.94 -10.80 -10.43
N LEU A 119 10.95 -10.48 -11.23
CA LEU A 119 11.67 -9.20 -11.13
C LEU A 119 10.72 -8.02 -11.31
N ALA A 120 9.83 -8.08 -12.30
CA ALA A 120 8.83 -7.04 -12.54
C ALA A 120 7.83 -6.91 -11.38
N GLU A 121 7.39 -8.02 -10.80
CA GLU A 121 6.55 -8.02 -9.59
C GLU A 121 7.26 -7.37 -8.41
N MET A 122 8.52 -7.72 -8.17
CA MET A 122 9.31 -7.12 -7.08
C MET A 122 9.52 -5.61 -7.27
N ARG A 123 9.75 -5.17 -8.50
CA ARG A 123 9.84 -3.74 -8.81
C ARG A 123 8.50 -3.04 -8.60
N PHE A 124 7.40 -3.65 -8.98
CA PHE A 124 6.05 -3.11 -8.70
C PHE A 124 5.82 -2.94 -7.19
N LEU A 125 6.11 -3.97 -6.38
CA LEU A 125 5.95 -3.91 -4.93
C LEU A 125 6.90 -2.86 -4.30
N ARG A 126 8.14 -2.80 -4.73
CA ARG A 126 9.09 -1.79 -4.26
C ARG A 126 8.61 -0.38 -4.59
N GLY A 127 8.09 -0.18 -5.79
CA GLY A 127 7.42 1.06 -6.19
C GLY A 127 6.23 1.40 -5.30
N HIS A 128 5.39 0.42 -4.95
CA HIS A 128 4.28 0.57 -4.00
C HIS A 128 4.76 1.05 -2.61
N TYR A 129 5.77 0.39 -2.06
CA TYR A 129 6.30 0.75 -0.74
C TYR A 129 6.92 2.15 -0.75
N TYR A 130 7.72 2.48 -1.77
CA TYR A 130 8.30 3.82 -1.94
C TYR A 130 7.25 4.90 -2.21
N PHE A 131 6.19 4.60 -2.97
CA PHE A 131 5.08 5.52 -3.17
C PHE A 131 4.43 5.89 -1.84
N ASN A 132 4.13 4.90 -0.99
CA ASN A 132 3.54 5.14 0.32
C ASN A 132 4.49 5.93 1.25
N LEU A 133 5.79 5.61 1.27
CA LEU A 133 6.78 6.39 1.99
C LEU A 133 6.82 7.85 1.52
N LYS A 134 6.81 8.06 0.21
CA LYS A 134 6.91 9.40 -0.39
C LYS A 134 5.72 10.28 -0.06
N ILE A 135 4.49 9.76 -0.10
CA ILE A 135 3.29 10.56 0.20
C ILE A 135 3.17 10.91 1.69
N ILE A 136 3.70 10.07 2.59
CA ILE A 136 3.63 10.30 4.05
C ILE A 136 4.80 11.15 4.53
N TYR A 137 6.04 10.84 4.11
CA TYR A 137 7.27 11.43 4.69
C TYR A 137 7.98 12.43 3.77
N ASN A 138 7.58 12.51 2.52
CA ASN A 138 8.11 13.39 1.48
C ASN A 138 9.59 13.16 1.14
N GLN A 139 10.52 13.31 2.10
CA GLN A 139 11.96 13.12 1.91
C GLN A 139 12.39 11.82 2.58
N ILE A 140 12.83 10.86 1.76
CA ILE A 140 13.12 9.49 2.17
C ILE A 140 14.46 9.00 1.62
N PRO A 141 15.23 8.19 2.36
CA PRO A 141 16.39 7.49 1.83
C PRO A 141 15.99 6.51 0.72
N TRP A 142 16.77 6.46 -0.36
CA TRP A 142 16.61 5.45 -1.39
C TRP A 142 17.58 4.31 -1.16
N ILE A 143 17.05 3.09 -0.98
CA ILE A 143 17.79 1.85 -0.73
C ILE A 143 17.34 0.82 -1.77
N ASP A 144 18.23 0.40 -2.65
CA ASP A 144 17.94 -0.59 -3.66
C ASP A 144 18.80 -1.85 -3.48
N GLU A 145 18.64 -2.81 -4.38
CA GLU A 145 19.32 -4.11 -4.35
C GLU A 145 20.84 -4.03 -4.46
N THR A 146 21.39 -2.90 -4.86
CA THR A 146 22.85 -2.73 -4.96
C THR A 146 23.52 -2.50 -3.60
N LEU A 147 22.73 -2.04 -2.62
CA LEU A 147 23.19 -1.82 -1.25
C LEU A 147 23.03 -3.10 -0.45
N VAL A 148 24.13 -3.83 -0.25
CA VAL A 148 24.13 -5.15 0.39
C VAL A 148 24.44 -5.08 1.89
N ASP A 149 25.35 -4.19 2.31
CA ASP A 149 25.74 -4.07 3.72
C ASP A 149 24.69 -3.31 4.53
N PRO A 150 24.05 -3.95 5.53
CA PRO A 150 23.09 -3.27 6.40
C PRO A 150 23.66 -2.06 7.16
N ASN A 151 24.96 -2.03 7.43
CA ASN A 151 25.61 -0.90 8.09
C ASN A 151 25.64 0.36 7.19
N GLU A 152 25.53 0.19 5.88
CA GLU A 152 25.47 1.31 4.94
C GLU A 152 24.07 1.93 4.87
N TYR A 153 23.01 1.21 5.28
CA TYR A 153 21.62 1.72 5.26
C TYR A 153 21.49 2.98 6.13
N ASN A 154 22.09 2.96 7.34
CA ASN A 154 22.04 4.08 8.27
C ASN A 154 22.86 5.30 7.81
N LYS A 155 23.68 5.16 6.76
CA LYS A 155 24.44 6.25 6.16
C LYS A 155 23.71 6.93 5.01
N LYS A 156 22.61 6.34 4.54
CA LYS A 156 21.79 6.93 3.48
C LYS A 156 21.03 8.13 4.01
N SER A 157 21.17 9.25 3.31
CA SER A 157 20.51 10.50 3.67
C SER A 157 19.14 10.59 2.99
N ASN A 158 18.17 11.13 3.70
CA ASN A 158 16.86 11.45 3.13
C ASN A 158 16.89 12.67 2.19
N ILE A 159 17.98 13.41 2.16
CA ILE A 159 18.19 14.55 1.24
C ILE A 159 19.16 14.23 0.09
N GLU A 160 19.50 12.96 -0.12
CA GLU A 160 20.37 12.53 -1.23
C GLU A 160 19.72 12.84 -2.59
N PHE A 161 18.41 12.70 -2.68
CA PHE A 161 17.62 13.00 -3.86
C PHE A 161 16.61 14.13 -3.57
N SER A 162 16.37 14.98 -4.56
CA SER A 162 15.27 15.95 -4.50
C SER A 162 13.91 15.24 -4.53
N SER A 163 12.84 15.98 -4.19
CA SER A 163 11.48 15.45 -4.26
C SER A 163 11.12 14.94 -5.66
N ASP A 164 11.53 15.68 -6.71
CA ASP A 164 11.25 15.29 -8.10
C ASP A 164 12.04 14.04 -8.50
N GLN A 165 13.31 13.94 -8.12
CA GLN A 165 14.12 12.75 -8.36
C GLN A 165 13.56 11.49 -7.67
N LEU A 166 13.01 11.64 -6.47
CA LEU A 166 12.34 10.53 -5.79
C LEU A 166 11.09 10.07 -6.55
N TRP A 167 10.29 11.02 -7.08
CA TRP A 167 9.15 10.69 -7.93
C TRP A 167 9.56 10.00 -9.24
N GLU A 168 10.66 10.45 -9.86
CA GLU A 168 11.22 9.81 -11.05
C GLU A 168 11.64 8.37 -10.77
N LYS A 169 12.36 8.12 -9.66
CA LYS A 169 12.75 6.77 -9.25
C LYS A 169 11.54 5.86 -8.99
N ILE A 170 10.49 6.36 -8.33
CA ILE A 170 9.26 5.60 -8.12
C ILE A 170 8.58 5.28 -9.45
N LEU A 171 8.54 6.24 -10.38
CA LEU A 171 7.99 6.05 -11.70
C LEU A 171 8.79 5.03 -12.53
N GLU A 172 10.12 5.01 -12.40
CA GLU A 172 10.99 4.01 -13.02
C GLU A 172 10.68 2.58 -12.56
N GLU A 173 10.35 2.38 -11.27
CA GLU A 173 9.93 1.08 -10.75
C GLU A 173 8.66 0.58 -11.45
N PHE A 174 7.62 1.41 -11.49
CA PHE A 174 6.36 1.05 -12.15
C PHE A 174 6.51 0.95 -13.67
N SER A 175 7.32 1.79 -14.30
CA SER A 175 7.59 1.73 -15.74
C SER A 175 8.31 0.45 -16.14
N ALA A 176 9.27 -0.01 -15.33
CA ALA A 176 9.94 -1.27 -15.57
C ALA A 176 8.98 -2.46 -15.39
N ALA A 177 8.15 -2.44 -14.35
CA ALA A 177 7.11 -3.43 -14.13
C ALA A 177 6.10 -3.47 -15.30
N TYR A 178 5.61 -2.32 -15.73
CA TYR A 178 4.67 -2.20 -16.86
C TYR A 178 5.16 -2.84 -18.15
N LYS A 179 6.46 -2.76 -18.43
CA LYS A 179 7.06 -3.32 -19.66
C LYS A 179 7.07 -4.84 -19.71
N VAL A 180 7.05 -5.50 -18.54
CA VAL A 180 7.28 -6.94 -18.42
C VAL A 180 6.07 -7.69 -17.87
N LEU A 181 5.30 -7.08 -16.96
CA LEU A 181 4.15 -7.73 -16.35
C LEU A 181 3.13 -8.17 -17.41
N PRO A 182 2.52 -9.37 -17.22
CA PRO A 182 1.52 -9.88 -18.13
C PRO A 182 0.20 -9.10 -18.05
N GLU A 183 -0.62 -9.23 -19.06
CA GLU A 183 -1.97 -8.64 -19.13
C GLU A 183 -2.94 -9.24 -18.10
N SER A 184 -2.69 -10.46 -17.64
CA SER A 184 -3.46 -11.15 -16.60
C SER A 184 -2.55 -12.09 -15.82
N GLN A 185 -2.91 -12.34 -14.57
CA GLN A 185 -2.22 -13.27 -13.67
C GLN A 185 -3.14 -14.44 -13.32
N ALA A 186 -2.55 -15.60 -13.03
CA ALA A 186 -3.30 -16.76 -12.56
C ALA A 186 -3.79 -16.59 -11.12
N ASP A 187 -2.98 -15.96 -10.29
CA ASP A 187 -3.25 -15.72 -8.88
C ASP A 187 -3.75 -14.29 -8.67
N TYR A 188 -4.86 -14.14 -7.96
CA TYR A 188 -5.28 -12.84 -7.46
C TYR A 188 -4.22 -12.24 -6.52
N GLY A 189 -4.13 -10.91 -6.49
CA GLY A 189 -3.14 -10.21 -5.68
C GLY A 189 -1.76 -10.05 -6.34
N ARG A 190 -1.50 -10.72 -7.48
CA ARG A 190 -0.31 -10.44 -8.29
C ARG A 190 -0.58 -9.30 -9.26
N PRO A 191 0.34 -8.33 -9.39
CA PRO A 191 0.12 -7.17 -10.25
C PRO A 191 0.12 -7.55 -11.72
N THR A 192 -0.78 -6.94 -12.47
CA THR A 192 -0.82 -6.99 -13.93
C THR A 192 -0.11 -5.79 -14.54
N LYS A 193 0.08 -5.82 -15.85
CA LYS A 193 0.57 -4.67 -16.61
C LYS A 193 -0.26 -3.42 -16.35
N MET A 194 -1.58 -3.53 -16.36
CA MET A 194 -2.47 -2.39 -16.12
C MET A 194 -2.45 -1.92 -14.66
N ALA A 195 -2.17 -2.78 -13.71
CA ALA A 195 -1.93 -2.37 -12.32
C ALA A 195 -0.72 -1.43 -12.22
N ALA A 196 0.37 -1.76 -12.90
CA ALA A 196 1.54 -0.87 -12.98
C ALA A 196 1.20 0.47 -13.66
N ARG A 197 0.41 0.43 -14.75
CA ARG A 197 -0.05 1.64 -15.45
C ARG A 197 -0.92 2.54 -14.57
N ALA A 198 -1.83 1.95 -13.80
CA ALA A 198 -2.67 2.68 -12.84
C ALA A 198 -1.83 3.35 -11.73
N TYR A 199 -0.77 2.69 -11.25
CA TYR A 199 0.16 3.32 -10.32
C TYR A 199 0.96 4.47 -10.95
N MET A 200 1.36 4.35 -12.23
CA MET A 200 1.98 5.48 -12.95
C MET A 200 1.02 6.67 -13.01
N ALA A 201 -0.29 6.43 -13.26
CA ALA A 201 -1.29 7.50 -13.21
C ALA A 201 -1.34 8.18 -11.82
N LYS A 202 -1.32 7.40 -10.73
CA LYS A 202 -1.24 7.95 -9.36
C LYS A 202 0.03 8.78 -9.15
N VAL A 203 1.19 8.32 -9.60
CA VAL A 203 2.45 9.06 -9.50
C VAL A 203 2.38 10.39 -10.26
N TYR A 204 1.81 10.41 -11.45
CA TYR A 204 1.59 11.63 -12.23
C TYR A 204 0.61 12.58 -11.55
N LEU A 205 -0.48 12.04 -10.96
CA LEU A 205 -1.47 12.81 -10.23
C LEU A 205 -0.84 13.60 -9.08
N TYR A 206 -0.01 12.93 -8.25
CA TYR A 206 0.68 13.56 -7.13
C TYR A 206 1.73 14.60 -7.54
N GLN A 207 2.20 14.56 -8.79
CA GLN A 207 3.09 15.56 -9.37
C GLN A 207 2.35 16.66 -10.14
N SER A 208 1.01 16.65 -10.17
CA SER A 208 0.18 17.54 -11.01
C SER A 208 0.51 17.46 -12.50
N LYS A 209 1.03 16.32 -12.96
CA LYS A 209 1.29 16.02 -14.38
C LYS A 209 0.01 15.52 -15.04
N TRP A 210 -0.95 16.41 -15.20
CA TRP A 210 -2.34 16.09 -15.57
C TRP A 210 -2.46 15.38 -16.92
N LYS A 211 -1.65 15.76 -17.89
CA LYS A 211 -1.66 15.15 -19.23
C LYS A 211 -1.21 13.71 -19.17
N GLU A 212 -0.08 13.44 -18.55
CA GLU A 212 0.47 12.09 -18.40
C GLU A 212 -0.42 11.21 -17.54
N CYS A 213 -1.06 11.81 -16.53
CA CYS A 213 -2.07 11.13 -15.71
C CYS A 213 -3.28 10.70 -16.56
N LEU A 214 -3.83 11.61 -17.36
CA LEU A 214 -4.95 11.32 -18.25
C LEU A 214 -4.60 10.22 -19.25
N GLU A 215 -3.45 10.33 -19.93
CA GLU A 215 -2.99 9.31 -20.88
C GLU A 215 -2.85 7.93 -20.24
N ALA A 216 -2.39 7.88 -18.98
CA ALA A 216 -2.26 6.61 -18.25
C ALA A 216 -3.63 6.04 -17.84
N CYS A 217 -4.57 6.88 -17.41
CA CYS A 217 -5.93 6.49 -17.11
C CYS A 217 -6.67 5.99 -18.37
N ASP A 218 -6.56 6.72 -19.47
CA ASP A 218 -7.17 6.35 -20.75
C ASP A 218 -6.69 4.98 -21.23
N GLU A 219 -5.40 4.68 -21.09
CA GLU A 219 -4.86 3.38 -21.47
C GLU A 219 -5.45 2.25 -20.63
N VAL A 220 -5.60 2.44 -19.31
CA VAL A 220 -6.25 1.45 -18.44
C VAL A 220 -7.71 1.22 -18.85
N ILE A 221 -8.46 2.30 -19.11
CA ILE A 221 -9.87 2.25 -19.52
C ILE A 221 -9.99 1.57 -20.89
N GLN A 222 -9.18 1.97 -21.87
CA GLN A 222 -9.21 1.43 -23.23
C GLN A 222 -8.71 0.00 -23.33
N SER A 223 -8.02 -0.52 -22.31
CA SER A 223 -7.62 -1.93 -22.26
C SER A 223 -8.82 -2.87 -22.29
N GLY A 224 -10.00 -2.40 -21.89
CA GLY A 224 -11.23 -3.22 -21.80
C GLY A 224 -11.15 -4.36 -20.78
N LYS A 225 -10.15 -4.32 -19.88
CA LYS A 225 -9.94 -5.34 -18.84
C LYS A 225 -10.77 -5.08 -17.59
N TYR A 226 -11.12 -3.81 -17.37
CA TYR A 226 -11.78 -3.34 -16.15
C TYR A 226 -13.02 -2.54 -16.54
N GLU A 227 -14.05 -2.68 -15.74
CA GLU A 227 -15.30 -1.93 -15.87
C GLU A 227 -15.90 -1.67 -14.49
N LEU A 228 -16.63 -0.58 -14.35
CA LEU A 228 -17.36 -0.30 -13.11
C LEU A 228 -18.38 -1.41 -12.86
N PHE A 229 -18.41 -1.90 -11.61
CA PHE A 229 -19.37 -2.92 -11.23
C PHE A 229 -20.79 -2.34 -11.26
N PRO A 230 -21.78 -3.04 -11.82
CA PRO A 230 -23.10 -2.45 -12.09
C PRO A 230 -23.83 -1.88 -10.86
N ASP A 231 -23.63 -2.49 -9.70
CA ASP A 231 -24.20 -2.01 -8.44
C ASP A 231 -23.05 -1.73 -7.44
N PHE A 232 -22.80 -0.47 -7.15
CA PHE A 232 -21.77 0.01 -6.23
C PHE A 232 -21.82 -0.70 -4.86
N ARG A 233 -23.02 -0.98 -4.33
CA ARG A 233 -23.18 -1.66 -3.04
C ARG A 233 -22.57 -3.07 -3.08
N ASN A 234 -22.72 -3.75 -4.20
CA ASN A 234 -22.31 -5.14 -4.36
C ASN A 234 -20.79 -5.29 -4.52
N VAL A 235 -20.05 -4.23 -4.85
CA VAL A 235 -18.57 -4.25 -4.90
C VAL A 235 -17.96 -4.69 -3.56
N PHE A 236 -18.62 -4.38 -2.45
CA PHE A 236 -18.12 -4.65 -1.10
C PHE A 236 -18.62 -5.98 -0.51
N LEU A 237 -19.29 -6.80 -1.29
CA LEU A 237 -19.73 -8.12 -0.85
C LEU A 237 -18.64 -9.16 -1.09
N PRO A 238 -18.40 -10.09 -0.14
CA PRO A 238 -17.35 -11.11 -0.27
C PRO A 238 -17.45 -11.98 -1.53
N GLU A 239 -18.66 -12.23 -2.02
CA GLU A 239 -18.89 -12.98 -3.27
C GLU A 239 -18.43 -12.24 -4.53
N ASN A 240 -18.13 -10.95 -4.41
CA ASN A 240 -17.65 -10.11 -5.51
C ASN A 240 -16.19 -9.66 -5.32
N ASP A 241 -15.47 -10.29 -4.40
CA ASP A 241 -14.04 -10.09 -4.28
C ASP A 241 -13.35 -10.32 -5.63
N ASN A 242 -12.45 -9.42 -5.99
CA ASN A 242 -11.76 -9.43 -7.28
C ASN A 242 -12.66 -9.30 -8.52
N CYS A 243 -13.79 -8.59 -8.40
CA CYS A 243 -14.69 -8.29 -9.52
C CYS A 243 -13.99 -7.43 -10.59
N SER A 244 -14.70 -7.18 -11.70
CA SER A 244 -14.20 -6.44 -12.87
C SER A 244 -13.73 -5.01 -12.58
N GLU A 245 -14.13 -4.40 -11.47
CA GLU A 245 -13.71 -3.06 -11.07
C GLU A 245 -12.31 -3.06 -10.41
N ILE A 246 -11.84 -4.20 -9.90
CA ILE A 246 -10.61 -4.29 -9.13
C ILE A 246 -9.39 -4.42 -10.04
N ILE A 247 -8.54 -3.39 -10.07
CA ILE A 247 -7.29 -3.38 -10.85
C ILE A 247 -6.16 -4.10 -10.10
N PHE A 248 -6.05 -3.86 -8.81
CA PHE A 248 -5.11 -4.52 -7.91
C PHE A 248 -5.64 -4.46 -6.49
N ALA A 249 -5.69 -5.59 -5.80
CA ALA A 249 -6.11 -5.67 -4.42
C ALA A 249 -5.15 -6.51 -3.60
N ILE A 250 -4.89 -6.07 -2.37
CA ILE A 250 -4.16 -6.85 -1.37
C ILE A 250 -5.11 -7.96 -0.90
N GLN A 251 -4.68 -9.21 -1.05
CA GLN A 251 -5.47 -10.36 -0.64
C GLN A 251 -5.22 -10.64 0.84
N LEU A 252 -6.21 -10.33 1.67
CA LEU A 252 -6.18 -10.65 3.10
C LEU A 252 -6.85 -12.00 3.31
N SER A 253 -6.24 -12.85 4.14
CA SER A 253 -6.79 -14.16 4.47
C SER A 253 -6.88 -14.36 5.98
N ILE A 254 -7.65 -15.35 6.41
CA ILE A 254 -7.73 -15.80 7.81
C ILE A 254 -7.34 -17.27 7.88
N ASN A 255 -6.73 -17.67 8.98
CA ASN A 255 -6.31 -19.07 9.22
C ASN A 255 -5.32 -19.59 8.14
N ASP A 256 -4.46 -18.73 7.63
CA ASP A 256 -3.47 -19.03 6.60
C ASP A 256 -2.16 -19.63 7.16
N GLY A 257 -2.09 -19.83 8.47
CA GLY A 257 -0.90 -20.36 9.14
C GLY A 257 0.12 -19.29 9.52
N SER A 258 -0.18 -18.02 9.29
CA SER A 258 0.68 -16.93 9.75
C SER A 258 0.75 -16.93 11.30
N PRO A 259 1.93 -16.66 11.89
CA PRO A 259 2.06 -16.52 13.33
C PRO A 259 1.15 -15.39 13.82
N ASN A 260 0.38 -15.66 14.89
CA ASN A 260 -0.46 -14.67 15.56
C ASN A 260 -1.67 -14.12 14.76
N ASN A 261 -2.09 -14.78 13.67
CA ASN A 261 -3.13 -14.28 12.76
C ASN A 261 -2.83 -12.85 12.27
N GLU A 262 -1.64 -12.66 11.75
CA GLU A 262 -1.13 -11.39 11.27
C GLU A 262 -1.80 -10.95 9.98
N ASN A 263 -3.08 -10.68 10.05
CA ASN A 263 -3.81 -10.04 8.97
C ASN A 263 -4.09 -8.59 9.34
N GLY A 264 -3.69 -7.67 8.46
CA GLY A 264 -3.93 -6.24 8.62
C GLY A 264 -5.41 -5.83 8.49
N SER A 265 -6.35 -6.73 8.81
CA SER A 265 -7.77 -6.43 8.77
C SER A 265 -8.18 -5.55 9.94
N TYR A 266 -8.75 -4.40 9.63
CA TYR A 266 -9.27 -3.42 10.60
C TYR A 266 -10.79 -3.35 10.62
N GLY A 267 -11.47 -4.24 9.91
CA GLY A 267 -12.91 -4.18 9.75
C GLY A 267 -13.66 -4.09 11.07
N ASP A 268 -13.23 -4.83 12.09
CA ASP A 268 -13.81 -4.82 13.43
C ASP A 268 -13.61 -3.49 14.17
N ARG A 269 -12.53 -2.78 13.92
CA ARG A 269 -12.22 -1.49 14.56
C ARG A 269 -12.93 -0.32 13.90
N LEU A 270 -13.20 -0.41 12.61
CA LEU A 270 -13.83 0.64 11.83
C LEU A 270 -15.36 0.60 11.88
N LEU A 271 -15.95 -0.52 12.32
CA LEU A 271 -17.40 -0.65 12.42
C LEU A 271 -18.00 0.27 13.49
N PRO A 272 -19.21 0.81 13.26
CA PRO A 272 -19.89 1.68 14.23
C PRO A 272 -20.24 0.90 15.51
N PRO A 273 -20.17 1.55 16.70
CA PRO A 273 -20.56 0.92 17.94
C PRO A 273 -22.07 0.62 17.96
N GLY A 274 -22.47 -0.46 18.65
CA GLY A 274 -23.88 -0.80 18.84
C GLY A 274 -24.40 -1.97 18.02
N GLY A 275 -23.54 -2.64 17.24
CA GLY A 275 -23.87 -3.91 16.58
C GLY A 275 -23.77 -5.13 17.52
N PRO A 276 -24.03 -6.34 17.03
CA PRO A 276 -23.94 -7.57 17.81
C PRO A 276 -22.50 -7.98 18.16
N TYR A 277 -21.52 -7.28 17.63
CA TYR A 277 -20.08 -7.53 17.86
C TYR A 277 -19.46 -6.36 18.62
N PRO A 278 -18.46 -6.62 19.50
CA PRO A 278 -17.68 -5.56 20.14
C PRO A 278 -16.85 -4.84 19.06
N VAL A 279 -17.20 -3.59 18.79
CA VAL A 279 -16.55 -2.76 17.77
C VAL A 279 -16.09 -1.46 18.38
N TYR A 280 -15.00 -0.92 17.89
CA TYR A 280 -14.34 0.24 18.50
C TYR A 280 -14.83 1.58 17.96
N GLY A 281 -15.47 1.61 16.79
CA GLY A 281 -16.10 2.81 16.22
C GLY A 281 -15.12 3.88 15.78
N PHE A 282 -13.95 3.47 15.26
CA PHE A 282 -13.03 4.38 14.58
C PHE A 282 -13.53 4.73 13.17
N LEU A 283 -12.92 5.72 12.54
CA LEU A 283 -13.18 6.18 11.17
C LEU A 283 -14.67 6.53 10.96
N ARG A 284 -15.18 7.48 11.72
CA ARG A 284 -16.57 7.93 11.60
C ARG A 284 -16.69 9.00 10.51
N PRO A 285 -17.69 8.94 9.65
CA PRO A 285 -17.90 9.96 8.63
C PRO A 285 -18.15 11.33 9.27
N THR A 286 -17.61 12.37 8.68
CA THR A 286 -17.95 13.74 9.05
C THR A 286 -19.29 14.13 8.46
N GLN A 287 -19.88 15.21 8.98
CA GLN A 287 -21.10 15.76 8.39
C GLN A 287 -20.85 16.26 6.95
N ASN A 288 -19.65 16.76 6.65
CA ASN A 288 -19.26 17.15 5.29
C ASN A 288 -19.37 16.00 4.31
N LEU A 289 -18.80 14.83 4.66
CA LEU A 289 -18.92 13.63 3.83
C LEU A 289 -20.38 13.20 3.66
N VAL A 290 -21.15 13.16 4.76
CA VAL A 290 -22.57 12.78 4.73
C VAL A 290 -23.35 13.71 3.82
N ASN A 291 -23.11 15.02 3.89
CA ASN A 291 -23.76 16.01 3.03
C ASN A 291 -23.37 15.87 1.56
N ALA A 292 -22.14 15.43 1.27
CA ALA A 292 -21.67 15.22 -0.10
C ALA A 292 -22.40 14.07 -0.83
N TYR A 293 -22.96 13.12 -0.10
CA TYR A 293 -23.80 12.05 -0.69
C TYR A 293 -25.18 12.52 -1.14
N LYS A 294 -25.64 13.68 -0.64
CA LYS A 294 -26.92 14.27 -1.04
C LYS A 294 -26.73 15.10 -2.30
N THR A 295 -27.22 14.64 -3.41
CA THR A 295 -27.07 15.30 -4.70
C THR A 295 -28.42 15.69 -5.32
N ASP A 296 -28.40 16.74 -6.14
CA ASP A 296 -29.51 17.11 -7.00
C ASP A 296 -29.67 16.12 -8.18
N VAL A 297 -30.67 16.36 -9.02
CA VAL A 297 -30.94 15.53 -10.22
C VAL A 297 -29.82 15.55 -11.27
N LYS A 298 -28.84 16.45 -11.12
CA LYS A 298 -27.67 16.56 -11.98
C LYS A 298 -26.41 15.92 -11.36
N GLY A 299 -26.54 15.35 -10.15
CA GLY A 299 -25.43 14.76 -9.40
C GLY A 299 -24.54 15.79 -8.68
N LEU A 300 -24.97 17.04 -8.55
CA LEU A 300 -24.23 18.05 -7.79
C LEU A 300 -24.61 17.99 -6.32
N PRO A 301 -23.64 18.04 -5.38
CA PRO A 301 -23.92 18.07 -3.96
C PRO A 301 -24.85 19.24 -3.59
N TYR A 302 -25.79 18.98 -2.68
CA TYR A 302 -26.59 20.08 -2.09
C TYR A 302 -25.70 20.92 -1.18
N ASN A 303 -25.57 22.19 -1.50
CA ASN A 303 -24.89 23.21 -0.71
C ASN A 303 -25.93 24.17 -0.09
N ASP A 304 -27.00 23.63 0.51
CA ASP A 304 -28.07 24.41 1.08
C ASP A 304 -27.81 24.85 2.53
N GLY A 305 -26.66 24.47 3.08
CA GLY A 305 -26.27 24.78 4.46
C GLY A 305 -27.04 24.01 5.53
N LYS A 306 -27.79 22.97 5.12
CA LYS A 306 -28.52 22.08 6.04
C LYS A 306 -27.86 20.73 6.12
N ASP A 307 -27.79 20.21 7.32
CA ASP A 307 -27.32 18.84 7.55
C ASP A 307 -28.38 17.83 7.07
N VAL A 308 -27.90 16.67 6.62
CA VAL A 308 -28.75 15.57 6.11
C VAL A 308 -29.71 15.03 7.19
N SER A 309 -29.40 15.29 8.46
CA SER A 309 -30.24 14.93 9.62
C SER A 309 -31.45 15.84 9.81
N GLU A 310 -31.55 16.94 9.10
CA GLU A 310 -32.68 17.84 9.09
C GLU A 310 -33.59 17.63 7.85
#